data_ea62eb6ec56db4a2ece912a017c7f327
#
_entry.id   ea62eb6ec56db4a2ece912a017c7f327
#
_cell.length_a   1.000
_cell.length_b   1.000
_cell.length_c   1.000
_cell.angle_alpha   90.00
_cell.angle_beta   90.00
_cell.angle_gamma   90.00
#
_symmetry.space_group_name_H-M   'P 1'
#
loop_
_entity.id
_entity.type
_entity.pdbx_description
1 polymer ?
#
loop_
_entity_poly.entity_id
_entity_poly.type
_entity_poly.pdbx_seq_one_letter_code
_entity_poly.pdbx_strand_id
1 'polypeptide(L)'
;MVHVGDGDDALLSRVYRDLLLAYFPANELESFDELRSGLAKDLRLVTTIVNEDSLPVAVAVGDWSPESGVLLLAYLAVHADARSSGLGGWLMEEVSGGWQRRFGPRLTLTELEHPLAHESDEVLGDPVARLRFYARCGGSALDVPYFQPALGSGMDRVYGMLLVMLSGGADADERSGAEVPTGPVREFMERYFLDTEGAIPVDLPARRLWQAMDRPGGIPLLPLTDVRRLPLSVPGRLGRP
;
A
#
# COMPACT_ATOMS: atom_id res chain seq x y z
N MET A 1 1.71 18.36 -12.19
CA MET A 1 1.54 17.67 -10.90
C MET A 1 1.05 18.66 -9.88
N VAL A 2 0.07 18.28 -9.08
CA VAL A 2 -0.56 19.10 -8.05
C VAL A 2 -0.61 18.31 -6.74
N HIS A 3 -0.17 18.91 -5.64
CA HIS A 3 -0.42 18.39 -4.30
C HIS A 3 -1.78 18.90 -3.85
N VAL A 4 -2.68 17.99 -3.48
CA VAL A 4 -4.01 18.35 -2.96
C VAL A 4 -3.83 18.75 -1.50
N GLY A 5 -4.10 20.03 -1.20
CA GLY A 5 -4.04 20.57 0.15
C GLY A 5 -5.33 20.38 0.94
N ASP A 6 -5.25 20.59 2.25
CA ASP A 6 -6.44 20.73 3.09
C ASP A 6 -7.28 21.93 2.58
N GLY A 7 -8.58 21.71 2.40
CA GLY A 7 -9.50 22.70 1.84
C GLY A 7 -9.68 22.68 0.31
N ASP A 8 -8.93 21.85 -0.43
CA ASP A 8 -9.14 21.65 -1.88
C ASP A 8 -10.14 20.50 -2.14
N ASP A 9 -11.30 20.58 -1.49
CA ASP A 9 -12.34 19.54 -1.54
C ASP A 9 -12.85 19.28 -2.97
N ALA A 10 -12.79 20.27 -3.85
CA ALA A 10 -13.26 20.09 -5.23
C ALA A 10 -12.33 19.17 -6.04
N LEU A 11 -11.01 19.36 -5.93
CA LEU A 11 -10.04 18.51 -6.61
C LEU A 11 -9.98 17.12 -5.93
N LEU A 12 -10.00 17.07 -4.60
CA LEU A 12 -10.03 15.82 -3.85
C LEU A 12 -11.24 14.94 -4.22
N SER A 13 -12.43 15.56 -4.32
CA SER A 13 -13.66 14.86 -4.73
C SER A 13 -13.57 14.28 -6.14
N ARG A 14 -12.94 15.02 -7.08
CA ARG A 14 -12.70 14.50 -8.43
C ARG A 14 -11.71 13.33 -8.42
N VAL A 15 -10.58 13.48 -7.72
CA VAL A 15 -9.60 12.40 -7.56
C VAL A 15 -10.24 11.15 -6.99
N TYR A 16 -11.03 11.31 -5.92
CA TYR A 16 -11.71 10.18 -5.27
C TYR A 16 -12.68 9.48 -6.22
N ARG A 17 -13.56 10.24 -6.90
CA ARG A 17 -14.58 9.67 -7.79
C ARG A 17 -13.99 9.09 -9.08
N ASP A 18 -13.07 9.83 -9.72
CA ASP A 18 -12.64 9.53 -11.09
C ASP A 18 -11.44 8.57 -11.14
N LEU A 19 -10.66 8.45 -10.04
CA LEU A 19 -9.50 7.57 -9.97
C LEU A 19 -9.62 6.52 -8.85
N LEU A 20 -10.01 6.88 -7.63
CA LEU A 20 -10.01 5.91 -6.53
C LEU A 20 -11.21 4.97 -6.63
N LEU A 21 -12.44 5.47 -6.68
CA LEU A 21 -13.64 4.64 -6.85
C LEU A 21 -13.65 3.85 -8.16
N ALA A 22 -12.97 4.36 -9.20
CA ALA A 22 -12.94 3.71 -10.50
C ALA A 22 -11.96 2.52 -10.56
N TYR A 23 -10.91 2.49 -9.73
CA TYR A 23 -9.81 1.54 -9.89
C TYR A 23 -9.47 0.75 -8.63
N PHE A 24 -10.20 0.94 -7.52
CA PHE A 24 -10.04 0.14 -6.31
C PHE A 24 -11.35 -0.50 -5.88
N PRO A 25 -11.35 -1.78 -5.45
CA PRO A 25 -12.52 -2.43 -4.88
C PRO A 25 -12.98 -1.71 -3.61
N ALA A 26 -14.29 -1.77 -3.33
CA ALA A 26 -14.87 -1.08 -2.18
C ALA A 26 -14.32 -1.54 -0.81
N ASN A 27 -13.85 -2.78 -0.71
CA ASN A 27 -13.24 -3.34 0.50
C ASN A 27 -11.74 -3.00 0.63
N GLU A 28 -11.14 -2.38 -0.38
CA GLU A 28 -9.75 -1.92 -0.40
C GLU A 28 -9.64 -0.40 -0.41
N LEU A 29 -10.77 0.31 -0.34
CA LEU A 29 -10.82 1.76 -0.43
C LEU A 29 -11.43 2.37 0.85
N GLU A 30 -10.67 3.29 1.49
CA GLU A 30 -11.19 4.11 2.57
C GLU A 30 -12.29 5.07 2.08
N SER A 31 -13.15 5.53 2.97
CA SER A 31 -14.19 6.51 2.62
C SER A 31 -13.60 7.87 2.28
N PHE A 32 -14.35 8.68 1.51
CA PHE A 32 -13.96 10.06 1.21
C PHE A 32 -13.72 10.91 2.47
N ASP A 33 -14.55 10.70 3.50
CA ASP A 33 -14.43 11.45 4.75
C ASP A 33 -13.18 11.07 5.56
N GLU A 34 -12.76 9.81 5.52
CA GLU A 34 -11.50 9.34 6.13
C GLU A 34 -10.31 9.93 5.40
N LEU A 35 -10.29 9.88 4.07
CA LEU A 35 -9.25 10.47 3.25
C LEU A 35 -9.11 11.97 3.52
N ARG A 36 -10.23 12.70 3.54
CA ARG A 36 -10.27 14.13 3.85
C ARG A 36 -9.80 14.44 5.27
N SER A 37 -10.26 13.65 6.24
CA SER A 37 -9.84 13.80 7.64
C SER A 37 -8.34 13.55 7.83
N GLY A 38 -7.78 12.58 7.10
CA GLY A 38 -6.34 12.31 7.10
C GLY A 38 -5.51 13.45 6.52
N LEU A 39 -5.99 14.09 5.44
CA LEU A 39 -5.37 15.29 4.87
C LEU A 39 -5.35 16.44 5.89
N ALA A 40 -6.47 16.73 6.54
CA ALA A 40 -6.58 17.78 7.55
C ALA A 40 -5.67 17.58 8.77
N LYS A 41 -5.29 16.34 9.05
CA LYS A 41 -4.35 15.96 10.13
C LYS A 41 -2.89 15.86 9.68
N ASP A 42 -2.60 16.12 8.42
CA ASP A 42 -1.26 15.95 7.82
C ASP A 42 -0.71 14.50 7.86
N LEU A 43 -1.62 13.54 7.95
CA LEU A 43 -1.32 12.11 7.94
C LEU A 43 -1.55 11.46 6.57
N ARG A 44 -2.31 12.11 5.69
CA ARG A 44 -2.52 11.72 4.29
C ARG A 44 -1.83 12.69 3.36
N LEU A 45 -1.31 12.16 2.27
CA LEU A 45 -0.67 12.92 1.20
C LEU A 45 -1.35 12.53 -0.10
N VAL A 46 -1.97 13.48 -0.77
CA VAL A 46 -2.57 13.25 -2.08
C VAL A 46 -1.83 14.08 -3.11
N THR A 47 -1.24 13.39 -4.08
CA THR A 47 -0.56 14.02 -5.21
C THR A 47 -1.21 13.52 -6.49
N THR A 48 -1.70 14.44 -7.31
CA THR A 48 -2.37 14.11 -8.56
C THR A 48 -1.71 14.79 -9.75
N ILE A 49 -1.82 14.15 -10.92
CA ILE A 49 -1.50 14.75 -12.21
C ILE A 49 -2.83 15.11 -12.85
N VAL A 50 -2.94 16.35 -13.30
CA VAL A 50 -4.10 16.82 -14.08
C VAL A 50 -3.68 17.06 -15.53
N ASN A 51 -4.62 16.83 -16.46
CA ASN A 51 -4.46 17.16 -17.87
C ASN A 51 -4.69 18.66 -18.14
N GLU A 52 -4.71 19.06 -19.40
CA GLU A 52 -4.94 20.46 -19.85
C GLU A 52 -6.34 20.96 -19.46
N ASP A 53 -7.33 20.07 -19.34
CA ASP A 53 -8.69 20.39 -18.89
C ASP A 53 -8.84 20.39 -17.36
N SER A 54 -7.73 20.31 -16.61
CA SER A 54 -7.71 20.21 -15.16
C SER A 54 -8.43 18.97 -14.58
N LEU A 55 -8.50 17.89 -15.37
CA LEU A 55 -9.03 16.60 -14.92
C LEU A 55 -7.92 15.71 -14.37
N PRO A 56 -8.13 15.03 -13.24
CA PRO A 56 -7.12 14.13 -12.68
C PRO A 56 -6.93 12.90 -13.57
N VAL A 57 -5.69 12.61 -13.96
CA VAL A 57 -5.32 11.48 -14.83
C VAL A 57 -4.41 10.47 -14.13
N ALA A 58 -3.81 10.84 -13.01
CA ALA A 58 -3.09 9.91 -12.14
C ALA A 58 -3.08 10.44 -10.71
N VAL A 59 -2.99 9.55 -9.72
CA VAL A 59 -2.93 9.90 -8.31
C VAL A 59 -2.03 8.93 -7.55
N ALA A 60 -1.30 9.48 -6.57
CA ALA A 60 -0.65 8.73 -5.50
C ALA A 60 -1.15 9.25 -4.16
N VAL A 61 -1.52 8.33 -3.27
CA VAL A 61 -1.95 8.63 -1.90
C VAL A 61 -0.99 7.94 -0.93
N GLY A 62 -0.38 8.73 -0.07
CA GLY A 62 0.48 8.27 1.01
C GLY A 62 -0.20 8.40 2.37
N ASP A 63 0.05 7.43 3.23
CA ASP A 63 -0.38 7.42 4.63
C ASP A 63 0.86 7.43 5.53
N TRP A 64 1.01 8.50 6.31
CA TRP A 64 2.15 8.68 7.19
C TRP A 64 1.85 8.21 8.62
N SER A 65 2.64 7.29 9.12
CA SER A 65 2.62 6.82 10.51
C SER A 65 3.85 7.34 11.25
N PRO A 66 3.73 8.47 11.96
CA PRO A 66 4.89 9.13 12.60
C PRO A 66 5.53 8.28 13.69
N GLU A 67 4.75 7.50 14.43
CA GLU A 67 5.22 6.66 15.53
C GLU A 67 6.19 5.59 15.01
N SER A 68 5.79 4.84 14.00
CA SER A 68 6.60 3.79 13.40
C SER A 68 7.68 4.33 12.44
N GLY A 69 7.49 5.55 11.92
CA GLY A 69 8.30 6.09 10.84
C GLY A 69 8.07 5.39 9.50
N VAL A 70 6.89 4.79 9.32
CA VAL A 70 6.49 4.10 8.08
C VAL A 70 5.57 5.00 7.26
N LEU A 71 5.83 5.07 5.97
CA LEU A 71 4.94 5.69 5.01
C LEU A 71 4.36 4.57 4.12
N LEU A 72 3.05 4.44 4.11
CA LEU A 72 2.34 3.52 3.22
C LEU A 72 1.94 4.27 1.95
N LEU A 73 2.39 3.82 0.77
CA LEU A 73 1.73 4.16 -0.49
C LEU A 73 0.43 3.35 -0.55
N ALA A 74 -0.66 3.97 -0.08
CA ALA A 74 -1.96 3.33 0.01
C ALA A 74 -2.60 3.15 -1.37
N TYR A 75 -2.55 4.19 -2.22
CA TYR A 75 -3.14 4.14 -3.56
C TYR A 75 -2.20 4.72 -4.61
N LEU A 76 -2.11 4.03 -5.75
CA LEU A 76 -1.49 4.52 -6.98
C LEU A 76 -2.38 4.16 -8.16
N ALA A 77 -3.00 5.14 -8.79
CA ALA A 77 -3.85 4.94 -9.95
C ALA A 77 -3.44 5.82 -11.13
N VAL A 78 -3.61 5.26 -12.33
CA VAL A 78 -3.47 5.98 -13.60
C VAL A 78 -4.73 5.70 -14.43
N HIS A 79 -5.36 6.78 -14.92
CA HIS A 79 -6.54 6.68 -15.77
C HIS A 79 -6.28 5.73 -16.95
N ALA A 80 -7.28 4.96 -17.36
CA ALA A 80 -7.13 3.93 -18.39
C ALA A 80 -6.50 4.48 -19.66
N ASP A 81 -6.94 5.63 -20.15
CA ASP A 81 -6.45 6.28 -21.37
C ASP A 81 -4.99 6.79 -21.25
N ALA A 82 -4.49 6.95 -20.04
CA ALA A 82 -3.12 7.41 -19.77
C ALA A 82 -2.17 6.26 -19.37
N ARG A 83 -2.66 5.03 -19.30
CA ARG A 83 -1.82 3.84 -19.01
C ARG A 83 -0.79 3.62 -20.11
N SER A 84 0.32 2.97 -19.77
CA SER A 84 1.44 2.67 -20.69
C SER A 84 2.20 3.90 -21.22
N SER A 85 1.88 5.11 -20.78
CA SER A 85 2.59 6.35 -21.12
C SER A 85 3.86 6.64 -20.27
N GLY A 86 4.14 5.79 -19.26
CA GLY A 86 5.21 6.03 -18.28
C GLY A 86 4.78 6.91 -17.10
N LEU A 87 3.55 7.44 -17.11
CA LEU A 87 3.06 8.41 -16.12
C LEU A 87 3.10 7.88 -14.69
N GLY A 88 2.74 6.58 -14.49
CA GLY A 88 2.80 5.95 -13.16
C GLY A 88 4.21 5.87 -12.60
N GLY A 89 5.21 5.55 -13.43
CA GLY A 89 6.61 5.50 -13.02
C GLY A 89 7.15 6.89 -12.66
N TRP A 90 6.84 7.88 -13.47
CA TRP A 90 7.21 9.26 -13.20
C TRP A 90 6.56 9.79 -11.91
N LEU A 91 5.26 9.55 -11.71
CA LEU A 91 4.56 9.95 -10.48
C LEU A 91 5.18 9.28 -9.25
N MET A 92 5.51 7.97 -9.35
CA MET A 92 6.16 7.22 -8.28
C MET A 92 7.51 7.82 -7.87
N GLU A 93 8.34 8.17 -8.84
CA GLU A 93 9.65 8.80 -8.61
C GLU A 93 9.51 10.15 -7.91
N GLU A 94 8.61 11.00 -8.41
CA GLU A 94 8.35 12.34 -7.85
C GLU A 94 7.81 12.29 -6.42
N VAL A 95 6.81 11.43 -6.15
CA VAL A 95 6.25 11.35 -4.80
C VAL A 95 7.23 10.73 -3.82
N SER A 96 7.99 9.70 -4.22
CA SER A 96 9.00 9.07 -3.36
C SER A 96 10.07 10.08 -2.93
N GLY A 97 10.60 10.87 -3.87
CA GLY A 97 11.55 11.93 -3.56
C GLY A 97 10.95 13.04 -2.69
N GLY A 98 9.71 13.43 -2.96
CA GLY A 98 8.96 14.44 -2.18
C GLY A 98 8.73 13.98 -0.73
N TRP A 99 8.24 12.76 -0.56
CA TRP A 99 7.94 12.18 0.74
C TRP A 99 9.22 11.94 1.57
N GLN A 100 10.29 11.49 0.91
CA GLN A 100 11.60 11.35 1.59
C GLN A 100 12.09 12.69 2.14
N ARG A 101 11.99 13.77 1.38
CA ARG A 101 12.37 15.11 1.86
C ARG A 101 11.49 15.64 2.98
N ARG A 102 10.18 15.32 2.95
CA ARG A 102 9.21 15.87 3.91
C ARG A 102 9.22 15.12 5.24
N PHE A 103 9.25 13.80 5.23
CA PHE A 103 9.04 12.96 6.41
C PHE A 103 10.27 12.16 6.80
N GLY A 104 11.21 11.90 5.89
CA GLY A 104 12.34 11.01 6.13
C GLY A 104 11.90 9.62 6.61
N PRO A 105 10.93 8.94 5.94
CA PRO A 105 10.44 7.67 6.42
C PRO A 105 11.57 6.65 6.58
N ARG A 106 11.48 5.84 7.63
CA ARG A 106 12.37 4.68 7.84
C ARG A 106 12.11 3.62 6.79
N LEU A 107 10.83 3.43 6.46
CA LEU A 107 10.37 2.49 5.44
C LEU A 107 9.23 3.13 4.65
N THR A 108 9.23 2.90 3.34
CA THR A 108 8.07 3.14 2.48
C THR A 108 7.53 1.80 2.03
N LEU A 109 6.28 1.52 2.38
CA LEU A 109 5.60 0.26 2.08
C LEU A 109 4.46 0.49 1.08
N THR A 110 4.00 -0.58 0.45
CA THR A 110 2.75 -0.64 -0.32
C THR A 110 2.14 -2.02 -0.23
N GLU A 111 0.86 -2.12 -0.53
CA GLU A 111 0.07 -3.36 -0.54
C GLU A 111 -0.20 -3.75 -1.98
N LEU A 112 0.02 -5.01 -2.33
CA LEU A 112 -0.22 -5.55 -3.67
C LEU A 112 -0.99 -6.85 -3.61
N GLU A 113 -1.91 -7.04 -4.53
CA GLU A 113 -2.55 -8.34 -4.74
C GLU A 113 -1.52 -9.39 -5.18
N HIS A 114 -1.60 -10.57 -4.54
CA HIS A 114 -0.77 -11.71 -4.93
C HIS A 114 -1.35 -12.35 -6.21
N PRO A 115 -0.57 -12.49 -7.31
CA PRO A 115 -1.09 -13.00 -8.59
C PRO A 115 -1.64 -14.44 -8.56
N LEU A 116 -1.35 -15.22 -7.53
CA LEU A 116 -1.91 -16.57 -7.35
C LEU A 116 -3.23 -16.57 -6.55
N ALA A 117 -3.63 -15.43 -5.98
CA ALA A 117 -4.84 -15.29 -5.19
C ALA A 117 -5.90 -14.40 -5.85
N HIS A 118 -5.48 -13.52 -6.74
CA HIS A 118 -6.35 -12.56 -7.43
C HIS A 118 -6.23 -12.73 -8.93
N GLU A 119 -7.36 -12.70 -9.61
CA GLU A 119 -7.44 -12.80 -11.07
C GLU A 119 -7.32 -11.42 -11.73
N SER A 120 -6.96 -11.40 -13.00
CA SER A 120 -6.97 -10.17 -13.79
C SER A 120 -8.40 -9.69 -14.01
N ASP A 121 -8.62 -8.40 -13.90
CA ASP A 121 -9.89 -7.74 -14.15
C ASP A 121 -9.70 -6.60 -15.18
N GLU A 122 -10.70 -6.36 -16.04
CA GLU A 122 -10.62 -5.35 -17.09
C GLU A 122 -10.53 -3.92 -16.54
N VAL A 123 -11.12 -3.68 -15.37
CA VAL A 123 -11.16 -2.36 -14.71
C VAL A 123 -10.02 -2.22 -13.71
N LEU A 124 -9.90 -3.19 -12.81
CA LEU A 124 -8.90 -3.18 -11.72
C LEU A 124 -7.49 -3.47 -12.23
N GLY A 125 -7.38 -4.17 -13.36
CA GLY A 125 -6.11 -4.46 -14.02
C GLY A 125 -5.56 -5.85 -13.73
N ASP A 126 -4.29 -6.05 -14.08
CA ASP A 126 -3.60 -7.34 -13.97
C ASP A 126 -2.61 -7.34 -12.79
N PRO A 127 -2.81 -8.19 -11.76
CA PRO A 127 -1.88 -8.31 -10.63
C PRO A 127 -0.45 -8.64 -11.05
N VAL A 128 -0.26 -9.41 -12.13
CA VAL A 128 1.08 -9.72 -12.66
C VAL A 128 1.75 -8.47 -13.24
N ALA A 129 1.01 -7.67 -14.00
CA ALA A 129 1.53 -6.41 -14.56
C ALA A 129 1.86 -5.42 -13.45
N ARG A 130 1.03 -5.34 -12.40
CA ARG A 130 1.24 -4.52 -11.20
C ARG A 130 2.52 -4.95 -10.47
N LEU A 131 2.68 -6.24 -10.23
CA LEU A 131 3.88 -6.78 -9.59
C LEU A 131 5.16 -6.44 -10.37
N ARG A 132 5.12 -6.57 -11.72
CA ARG A 132 6.23 -6.18 -12.59
C ARG A 132 6.53 -4.68 -12.54
N PHE A 133 5.51 -3.85 -12.41
CA PHE A 133 5.67 -2.41 -12.27
C PHE A 133 6.44 -2.09 -10.99
N TYR A 134 6.01 -2.62 -9.83
CA TYR A 134 6.69 -2.37 -8.56
C TYR A 134 8.08 -3.01 -8.48
N ALA A 135 8.29 -4.14 -9.12
CA ALA A 135 9.64 -4.72 -9.27
C ALA A 135 10.60 -3.76 -10.01
N ARG A 136 10.13 -3.09 -11.08
CA ARG A 136 10.95 -2.07 -11.78
C ARG A 136 11.19 -0.81 -10.95
N CYS A 137 10.31 -0.51 -10.01
CA CYS A 137 10.49 0.58 -9.02
C CYS A 137 11.40 0.17 -7.84
N GLY A 138 12.04 -1.01 -7.89
CA GLY A 138 12.93 -1.49 -6.83
C GLY A 138 12.22 -2.17 -5.66
N GLY A 139 10.92 -2.46 -5.78
CA GLY A 139 10.12 -3.10 -4.74
C GLY A 139 10.55 -4.53 -4.41
N SER A 140 10.47 -4.89 -3.14
CA SER A 140 10.71 -6.25 -2.62
C SER A 140 9.62 -6.63 -1.63
N ALA A 141 9.10 -7.86 -1.70
CA ALA A 141 8.07 -8.32 -0.77
C ALA A 141 8.70 -8.67 0.58
N LEU A 142 8.02 -8.32 1.66
CA LEU A 142 8.32 -8.85 2.98
C LEU A 142 7.86 -10.31 3.06
N ASP A 143 8.71 -11.22 3.58
CA ASP A 143 8.37 -12.64 3.74
C ASP A 143 7.44 -12.86 4.94
N VAL A 144 6.23 -12.31 4.83
CA VAL A 144 5.16 -12.44 5.83
C VAL A 144 3.83 -12.76 5.12
N PRO A 145 2.98 -13.65 5.66
CA PRO A 145 1.67 -13.98 5.07
C PRO A 145 0.68 -12.83 5.30
N TYR A 146 0.89 -11.74 4.56
CA TYR A 146 0.18 -10.49 4.73
C TYR A 146 -1.28 -10.58 4.24
N PHE A 147 -2.18 -9.91 4.94
CA PHE A 147 -3.54 -9.59 4.51
C PHE A 147 -3.85 -8.15 4.91
N GLN A 148 -4.60 -7.44 4.08
CA GLN A 148 -5.04 -6.09 4.39
C GLN A 148 -6.11 -6.16 5.49
N PRO A 149 -6.00 -5.34 6.55
CA PRO A 149 -7.06 -5.18 7.54
C PRO A 149 -8.39 -4.75 6.92
N ALA A 150 -9.49 -5.06 7.59
CA ALA A 150 -10.78 -4.50 7.22
C ALA A 150 -10.75 -2.97 7.42
N LEU A 151 -10.93 -2.18 6.35
CA LEU A 151 -10.78 -0.72 6.38
C LEU A 151 -11.92 0.01 7.11
N GLY A 152 -12.91 -0.72 7.63
CA GLY A 152 -14.02 -0.12 8.35
C GLY A 152 -15.02 -1.16 8.86
N SER A 153 -15.95 -0.68 9.67
CA SER A 153 -17.00 -1.53 10.24
C SER A 153 -17.87 -2.15 9.15
N GLY A 154 -17.97 -3.49 9.16
CA GLY A 154 -18.75 -4.25 8.18
C GLY A 154 -17.99 -4.57 6.88
N MET A 155 -16.72 -4.18 6.77
CA MET A 155 -15.84 -4.62 5.70
C MET A 155 -15.13 -5.92 6.08
N ASP A 156 -14.71 -6.68 5.08
CA ASP A 156 -13.91 -7.89 5.26
C ASP A 156 -12.43 -7.59 5.03
N ARG A 157 -11.55 -8.38 5.68
CA ARG A 157 -10.10 -8.39 5.38
C ARG A 157 -9.85 -8.91 3.99
N VAL A 158 -8.85 -8.35 3.30
CA VAL A 158 -8.43 -8.84 1.99
C VAL A 158 -7.24 -9.79 2.16
N TYR A 159 -7.47 -11.06 1.88
CA TYR A 159 -6.44 -12.09 1.91
C TYR A 159 -5.72 -12.21 0.56
N GLY A 160 -4.56 -12.86 0.57
CA GLY A 160 -3.77 -12.98 -0.65
C GLY A 160 -3.13 -11.66 -1.08
N MET A 161 -2.80 -10.81 -0.12
CA MET A 161 -2.04 -9.59 -0.33
C MET A 161 -0.56 -9.79 -0.03
N LEU A 162 0.27 -8.94 -0.59
CA LEU A 162 1.69 -8.81 -0.31
C LEU A 162 1.94 -7.45 0.34
N LEU A 163 2.77 -7.43 1.38
CA LEU A 163 3.34 -6.19 1.89
C LEU A 163 4.71 -5.99 1.23
N VAL A 164 4.88 -4.89 0.51
CA VAL A 164 6.04 -4.64 -0.34
C VAL A 164 6.79 -3.41 0.15
N MET A 165 8.09 -3.53 0.38
CA MET A 165 8.99 -2.41 0.63
C MET A 165 9.37 -1.76 -0.69
N LEU A 166 9.18 -0.45 -0.81
CA LEU A 166 9.58 0.39 -1.95
C LEU A 166 10.92 1.08 -1.71
N SER A 167 11.14 1.56 -0.49
CA SER A 167 12.41 2.10 -0.04
C SER A 167 12.58 1.89 1.46
N GLY A 168 13.80 1.65 1.88
CA GLY A 168 14.22 1.69 3.28
C GLY A 168 15.19 2.86 3.47
N GLY A 169 15.36 3.34 4.72
CA GLY A 169 16.38 4.33 5.05
C GLY A 169 17.78 3.87 4.64
N ALA A 170 18.79 4.72 4.85
CA ALA A 170 20.18 4.56 4.38
C ALA A 170 20.86 3.20 4.70
N ASP A 171 20.26 2.37 5.54
CA ASP A 171 20.77 1.06 5.96
C ASP A 171 20.12 -0.13 5.21
N ALA A 172 19.14 0.10 4.32
CA ALA A 172 18.56 -0.95 3.50
C ALA A 172 19.45 -1.21 2.28
N ASP A 173 20.46 -2.06 2.46
CA ASP A 173 21.40 -2.46 1.41
C ASP A 173 20.66 -3.24 0.30
N GLU A 174 20.84 -2.84 -0.95
CA GLU A 174 20.20 -3.36 -2.16
C GLU A 174 20.51 -4.84 -2.50
N ARG A 175 20.94 -5.67 -1.54
CA ARG A 175 21.41 -7.04 -1.80
C ARG A 175 20.31 -8.07 -1.54
N SER A 176 20.20 -9.01 -2.45
CA SER A 176 19.46 -10.26 -2.25
C SER A 176 19.86 -10.90 -0.91
N GLY A 177 18.89 -11.04 0.01
CA GLY A 177 19.12 -11.50 1.39
C GLY A 177 19.06 -10.38 2.43
N ALA A 178 18.74 -9.15 2.05
CA ALA A 178 18.47 -8.06 2.98
C ALA A 178 17.25 -8.36 3.85
N GLU A 179 17.31 -7.94 5.11
CA GLU A 179 16.23 -8.05 6.08
C GLU A 179 15.76 -6.67 6.50
N VAL A 180 14.47 -6.54 6.77
CA VAL A 180 13.88 -5.31 7.30
C VAL A 180 13.76 -5.43 8.83
N PRO A 181 14.16 -4.41 9.61
CA PRO A 181 13.93 -4.41 11.05
C PRO A 181 12.44 -4.63 11.39
N THR A 182 12.15 -5.60 12.24
CA THR A 182 10.77 -5.94 12.63
C THR A 182 10.06 -4.79 13.32
N GLY A 183 10.74 -4.04 14.19
CA GLY A 183 10.13 -3.02 15.05
C GLY A 183 9.23 -2.03 14.30
N PRO A 184 9.73 -1.28 13.32
CA PRO A 184 8.91 -0.32 12.57
C PRO A 184 7.71 -0.96 11.84
N VAL A 185 7.89 -2.13 11.23
CA VAL A 185 6.82 -2.85 10.52
C VAL A 185 5.75 -3.31 11.50
N ARG A 186 6.15 -3.87 12.64
CA ARG A 186 5.24 -4.34 13.68
C ARG A 186 4.42 -3.18 14.27
N GLU A 187 5.08 -2.09 14.66
CA GLU A 187 4.42 -0.91 15.21
C GLU A 187 3.41 -0.31 14.21
N PHE A 188 3.79 -0.22 12.95
CA PHE A 188 2.90 0.17 11.86
C PHE A 188 1.68 -0.76 11.77
N MET A 189 1.88 -2.07 11.73
CA MET A 189 0.79 -3.05 11.59
C MET A 189 -0.13 -3.06 12.82
N GLU A 190 0.41 -2.97 14.03
CA GLU A 190 -0.38 -2.89 15.26
C GLU A 190 -1.27 -1.63 15.24
N ARG A 191 -0.71 -0.50 14.83
CA ARG A 191 -1.47 0.75 14.68
C ARG A 191 -2.54 0.64 13.59
N TYR A 192 -2.18 0.10 12.44
CA TYR A 192 -3.11 -0.10 11.33
C TYR A 192 -4.33 -0.93 11.75
N PHE A 193 -4.13 -2.06 12.43
CA PHE A 193 -5.24 -2.86 12.97
C PHE A 193 -6.06 -2.12 14.02
N LEU A 194 -5.42 -1.38 14.92
CA LEU A 194 -6.13 -0.60 15.93
C LEU A 194 -7.01 0.48 15.30
N ASP A 195 -6.52 1.18 14.28
CA ASP A 195 -7.25 2.27 13.63
C ASP A 195 -8.41 1.75 12.75
N THR A 196 -8.25 0.59 12.11
CA THR A 196 -9.22 0.06 11.16
C THR A 196 -10.18 -0.98 11.76
N GLU A 197 -9.67 -1.89 12.60
CA GLU A 197 -10.46 -2.98 13.22
C GLU A 197 -10.78 -2.74 14.70
N GLY A 198 -10.20 -1.69 15.32
CA GLY A 198 -10.40 -1.34 16.72
C GLY A 198 -9.65 -2.23 17.71
N ALA A 199 -8.95 -3.26 17.28
CA ALA A 199 -8.16 -4.16 18.13
C ALA A 199 -7.04 -4.85 17.35
N ILE A 200 -5.96 -5.23 18.06
CA ILE A 200 -4.91 -6.09 17.49
C ILE A 200 -5.47 -7.52 17.41
N PRO A 201 -5.55 -8.12 16.19
CA PRO A 201 -6.15 -9.43 16.02
C PRO A 201 -5.29 -10.57 16.58
N VAL A 202 -5.97 -11.60 17.09
CA VAL A 202 -5.36 -12.81 17.68
C VAL A 202 -5.83 -14.12 17.03
N ASP A 203 -6.55 -14.02 15.93
CA ASP A 203 -7.01 -15.16 15.16
C ASP A 203 -5.85 -15.88 14.43
N LEU A 204 -6.14 -16.99 13.77
CA LEU A 204 -5.10 -17.82 13.16
C LEU A 204 -4.29 -17.09 12.06
N PRO A 205 -4.91 -16.35 11.11
CA PRO A 205 -4.16 -15.57 10.14
C PRO A 205 -3.25 -14.53 10.80
N ALA A 206 -3.74 -13.78 11.77
CA ALA A 206 -2.97 -12.77 12.49
C ALA A 206 -1.80 -13.40 13.28
N ARG A 207 -2.03 -14.52 13.96
CA ARG A 207 -0.93 -15.23 14.65
C ARG A 207 0.18 -15.67 13.68
N ARG A 208 -0.16 -16.12 12.49
CA ARG A 208 0.84 -16.47 11.45
C ARG A 208 1.62 -15.24 10.98
N LEU A 209 0.93 -14.11 10.80
CA LEU A 209 1.55 -12.84 10.45
C LEU A 209 2.56 -12.41 11.53
N TRP A 210 2.13 -12.39 12.81
CA TRP A 210 2.99 -12.02 13.92
C TRP A 210 4.20 -12.95 14.09
N GLN A 211 3.98 -14.27 13.99
CA GLN A 211 5.07 -15.25 14.05
C GLN A 211 6.09 -15.07 12.92
N ALA A 212 5.64 -14.70 11.72
CA ALA A 212 6.54 -14.44 10.61
C ALA A 212 7.36 -13.16 10.82
N MET A 213 6.82 -12.17 11.51
CA MET A 213 7.54 -10.94 11.87
C MET A 213 8.54 -11.16 13.02
N ASP A 214 8.24 -12.07 13.96
CA ASP A 214 9.08 -12.30 15.15
C ASP A 214 10.32 -13.18 14.87
N ARG A 215 10.77 -13.28 13.62
CA ARG A 215 11.98 -14.05 13.25
C ARG A 215 13.25 -13.35 13.79
N PRO A 216 14.23 -14.12 14.28
CA PRO A 216 15.56 -13.57 14.58
C PRO A 216 16.19 -12.97 13.31
N GLY A 217 16.77 -11.79 13.43
CA GLY A 217 17.44 -11.10 12.31
C GLY A 217 16.56 -10.05 11.64
N GLY A 218 15.27 -10.22 11.62
CA GLY A 218 14.34 -9.32 10.94
C GLY A 218 13.42 -10.05 9.94
N ILE A 219 12.76 -9.29 9.09
CA ILE A 219 11.84 -9.81 8.06
C ILE A 219 12.60 -9.92 6.74
N PRO A 220 12.80 -11.12 6.18
CA PRO A 220 13.48 -11.29 4.90
C PRO A 220 12.74 -10.59 3.75
N LEU A 221 13.50 -10.06 2.79
CA LEU A 221 13.00 -9.49 1.55
C LEU A 221 13.08 -10.51 0.42
N LEU A 222 12.01 -10.64 -0.33
CA LEU A 222 11.89 -11.53 -1.47
C LEU A 222 11.72 -10.73 -2.76
N PRO A 223 12.42 -11.12 -3.86
CA PRO A 223 12.27 -10.46 -5.14
C PRO A 223 10.87 -10.69 -5.70
N LEU A 224 10.20 -9.63 -6.17
CA LEU A 224 8.87 -9.70 -6.77
C LEU A 224 8.83 -10.50 -8.09
N THR A 225 9.98 -10.85 -8.65
CA THR A 225 10.09 -11.62 -9.91
C THR A 225 9.83 -13.12 -9.73
N ASP A 226 9.92 -13.66 -8.51
CA ASP A 226 9.68 -15.08 -8.23
C ASP A 226 8.34 -15.27 -7.50
N VAL A 227 7.25 -15.16 -8.26
CA VAL A 227 5.87 -15.23 -7.74
C VAL A 227 5.60 -16.48 -6.88
N ARG A 228 6.24 -17.61 -7.19
CA ARG A 228 6.00 -18.87 -6.47
C ARG A 228 6.61 -18.91 -5.07
N ARG A 229 7.57 -18.04 -4.81
CA ARG A 229 8.21 -17.92 -3.49
C ARG A 229 7.57 -16.84 -2.61
N LEU A 230 6.70 -16.01 -3.19
CA LEU A 230 6.04 -14.98 -2.42
C LEU A 230 5.09 -15.57 -1.39
N PRO A 231 5.02 -14.98 -0.18
CA PRO A 231 4.17 -15.49 0.88
C PRO A 231 2.69 -15.29 0.55
N LEU A 232 1.86 -16.26 0.91
CA LEU A 232 0.42 -16.23 0.65
C LEU A 232 -0.34 -16.33 1.97
N SER A 233 -1.19 -15.34 2.24
CA SER A 233 -2.16 -15.40 3.33
C SER A 233 -3.45 -16.07 2.84
N VAL A 234 -4.06 -16.84 3.75
CA VAL A 234 -5.36 -17.46 3.49
C VAL A 234 -6.28 -17.25 4.68
N PRO A 235 -7.60 -17.14 4.46
CA PRO A 235 -8.58 -17.07 5.54
C PRO A 235 -8.38 -18.24 6.50
N GLY A 236 -8.49 -17.97 7.80
CA GLY A 236 -8.55 -19.04 8.78
C GLY A 236 -9.80 -19.89 8.52
N ARG A 237 -9.65 -21.18 8.21
CA ARG A 237 -10.82 -22.07 8.28
C ARG A 237 -11.31 -22.05 9.71
N LEU A 238 -12.51 -21.51 9.93
CA LEU A 238 -13.27 -21.79 11.12
C LEU A 238 -13.40 -23.32 11.17
N GLY A 239 -12.70 -23.95 12.12
CA GLY A 239 -12.92 -25.37 12.37
C GLY A 239 -14.41 -25.56 12.55
N ARG A 240 -15.01 -26.40 11.71
CA ARG A 240 -16.38 -26.87 12.00
C ARG A 240 -16.34 -27.54 13.37
N PRO A 241 -17.30 -27.20 14.25
CA PRO A 241 -17.46 -27.87 15.52
C PRO A 241 -17.69 -29.36 15.36
#